data_89d51244adfe66543dc1a52a425d044b
#
_entry.id   89d51244adfe66543dc1a52a425d044b
#
_cell.length_a   1.000
_cell.length_b   1.000
_cell.length_c   1.000
_cell.angle_alpha   90.00
_cell.angle_beta   90.00
_cell.angle_gamma   90.00
#
_symmetry.space_group_name_H-M   'P 1'
#
loop_
_entity.id
_entity.type
_entity.pdbx_description
1 polymer ?
#
loop_
_entity_poly.entity_id
_entity_poly.type
_entity_poly.pdbx_seq_one_letter_code
_entity_poly.pdbx_strand_id
1 'polypeptide(L)' 'MKARVHVMLKNGVLDPQGEAVRHALGAMGFDGVNGARQGKVIELDLANGTTEAAVNEMCEKLLANTVIESYTVEMS' A
#
# COMPACT_ATOMS: atom_id res chain seq x y z
N MET A 1 19.54 -2.90 8.10
CA MET A 1 18.20 -3.53 8.29
C MET A 1 17.23 -2.96 7.28
N LYS A 2 16.17 -3.67 6.99
CA LYS A 2 15.18 -3.25 6.00
C LYS A 2 13.79 -3.20 6.59
N ALA A 3 12.96 -2.32 6.02
CA ALA A 3 11.55 -2.29 6.32
C ALA A 3 10.77 -2.23 5.00
N ARG A 4 9.58 -2.82 5.00
CA ARG A 4 8.62 -2.69 3.90
C ARG A 4 7.38 -2.03 4.43
N VAL A 5 6.99 -0.96 3.78
CA VAL A 5 5.76 -0.23 4.10
C VAL A 5 4.75 -0.52 3.01
N HIS A 6 3.65 -1.15 3.39
CA HIS A 6 2.55 -1.46 2.49
C HIS A 6 1.50 -0.37 2.63
N VAL A 7 1.24 0.36 1.56
CA VAL A 7 0.30 1.48 1.56
C VAL A 7 -0.88 1.16 0.64
N MET A 8 -2.09 1.25 1.18
CA MET A 8 -3.34 0.99 0.46
C MET A 8 -4.31 2.12 0.70
N LEU A 9 -5.18 2.39 -0.27
CA LEU A 9 -6.32 3.27 -0.04
C LEU A 9 -7.26 2.65 1.01
N LYS A 10 -7.82 3.48 1.86
CA LYS A 10 -8.83 3.04 2.85
C LYS A 10 -10.07 2.53 2.14
N ASN A 11 -10.80 1.64 2.82
CA ASN A 11 -12.09 1.17 2.32
C ASN A 11 -13.03 2.36 2.12
N GLY A 12 -13.75 2.35 1.01
CA GLY A 12 -14.66 3.44 0.67
C GLY A 12 -14.03 4.59 -0.11
N VAL A 13 -12.70 4.64 -0.20
CA VAL A 13 -12.01 5.60 -1.07
C VAL A 13 -11.97 5.03 -2.48
N LEU A 14 -12.31 5.84 -3.46
CA LEU A 14 -12.28 5.44 -4.87
C LEU A 14 -10.85 5.07 -5.28
N ASP A 15 -10.72 3.90 -5.90
CA ASP A 15 -9.46 3.39 -6.43
C ASP A 15 -9.58 3.20 -7.95
N PRO A 16 -9.33 4.26 -8.75
CA PRO A 16 -9.49 4.15 -10.20
C PRO A 16 -8.52 3.17 -10.84
N GLN A 17 -7.32 3.00 -10.26
CA GLN A 17 -6.34 2.04 -10.78
C GLN A 17 -6.79 0.61 -10.53
N GLY A 18 -7.26 0.30 -9.33
CA GLY A 18 -7.80 -1.02 -9.01
C GLY A 18 -9.02 -1.35 -9.86
N GLU A 19 -9.90 -0.39 -10.07
CA GLU A 19 -11.07 -0.58 -10.91
C GLU A 19 -10.68 -0.83 -12.38
N ALA A 20 -9.68 -0.11 -12.89
CA ALA A 20 -9.16 -0.33 -14.24
C ALA A 20 -8.56 -1.73 -14.40
N VAL A 21 -7.84 -2.22 -13.39
CA VAL A 21 -7.28 -3.59 -13.38
C VAL A 21 -8.43 -4.61 -13.42
N ARG A 22 -9.42 -4.45 -12.57
CA ARG A 22 -10.59 -5.35 -12.55
C ARG A 22 -11.27 -5.39 -13.92
N HIS A 23 -11.52 -4.23 -14.50
CA HIS A 23 -12.18 -4.12 -15.80
C HIS A 23 -11.37 -4.80 -16.91
N ALA A 24 -10.05 -4.56 -16.94
CA ALA A 24 -9.16 -5.17 -17.92
C ALA A 24 -9.12 -6.70 -17.79
N LEU A 25 -9.09 -7.22 -16.58
CA LEU A 25 -9.12 -8.67 -16.33
C LEU A 25 -10.42 -9.29 -16.83
N GLY A 26 -11.56 -8.65 -16.60
CA GLY A 26 -12.84 -9.10 -17.11
C GLY A 26 -12.86 -9.12 -18.64
N ALA A 27 -12.32 -8.09 -19.29
CA ALA A 27 -12.24 -8.01 -20.74
C ALA A 27 -11.34 -9.11 -21.35
N MET A 28 -10.37 -9.60 -20.57
CA MET A 28 -9.50 -10.70 -20.97
C MET A 28 -10.08 -12.09 -20.69
N GLY A 29 -11.30 -12.16 -20.16
CA GLY A 29 -11.96 -13.42 -19.88
C GLY A 29 -11.83 -13.95 -18.47
N PHE A 30 -11.23 -13.19 -17.56
CA PHE A 30 -11.10 -13.57 -16.16
C PHE A 30 -12.34 -13.13 -15.38
N ASP A 31 -13.40 -13.91 -15.48
CA ASP A 31 -14.72 -13.52 -14.95
C ASP A 31 -14.85 -13.68 -13.43
N GLY A 32 -13.89 -14.33 -12.79
CA GLY A 32 -13.93 -14.58 -11.35
C GLY A 32 -13.46 -13.41 -10.49
N VAL A 33 -13.01 -12.31 -11.09
CA VAL A 33 -12.47 -11.17 -10.34
C VAL A 33 -13.59 -10.18 -10.03
N ASN A 34 -14.06 -10.21 -8.78
CA ASN A 34 -15.15 -9.35 -8.32
C ASN A 34 -14.68 -7.96 -7.90
N GLY A 35 -13.41 -7.82 -7.61
CA GLY A 35 -12.82 -6.54 -7.24
C GLY A 35 -11.32 -6.60 -7.33
N ALA A 36 -10.69 -5.45 -7.42
CA ALA A 36 -9.24 -5.32 -7.37
C ALA A 36 -8.89 -4.02 -6.65
N ARG A 37 -7.84 -4.07 -5.87
CA ARG A 37 -7.32 -2.90 -5.16
C ARG A 37 -5.85 -2.81 -5.44
N GLN A 38 -5.39 -1.61 -5.71
CA GLN A 38 -3.98 -1.36 -6.01
C GLN A 38 -3.37 -0.50 -4.91
N GLY A 39 -2.19 -0.88 -4.50
CA GLY A 39 -1.43 -0.14 -3.52
C GLY A 39 0.03 -0.10 -3.91
N LYS A 40 0.87 0.29 -2.99
CA LYS A 40 2.30 0.36 -3.21
C LYS A 40 3.06 -0.23 -2.04
N VAL A 41 4.27 -0.68 -2.31
CA VAL A 41 5.23 -1.13 -1.31
C VAL A 41 6.44 -0.22 -1.38
N ILE A 42 6.82 0.33 -0.24
CA ILE A 42 8.02 1.16 -0.14
C ILE A 42 9.05 0.37 0.66
N GLU A 43 10.18 0.07 0.05
CA GLU A 43 11.29 -0.59 0.73
C GLU A 43 12.26 0.45 1.26
N LEU A 44 12.61 0.34 2.53
CA LEU A 44 13.55 1.23 3.18
C LEU A 44 14.78 0.44 3.61
N ASP A 45 15.94 0.95 3.26
CA ASP A 45 17.22 0.44 3.76
C ASP A 45 17.61 1.35 4.92
N LEU A 46 17.62 0.79 6.12
CA LEU A 46 17.73 1.55 7.36
C LEU A 46 19.04 1.27 8.08
N ALA A 47 19.54 2.28 8.77
CA ALA A 47 20.66 2.09 9.69
C ALA A 47 20.27 1.13 10.81
N ASN A 48 21.22 0.33 11.26
CA ASN A 48 21.00 -0.59 12.38
C ASN A 48 20.57 0.20 13.62
N GLY A 49 19.59 -0.33 14.32
CA GLY A 49 19.01 0.31 15.50
C GLY A 49 17.82 1.22 15.21
N THR A 50 17.45 1.41 13.95
CA THR A 50 16.25 2.14 13.60
C THR A 50 15.02 1.36 14.12
N THR A 51 14.14 2.06 14.82
CA THR A 51 12.99 1.43 15.46
C THR A 51 11.76 1.44 14.54
N GLU A 52 10.84 0.52 14.82
CA GLU A 52 9.55 0.52 14.13
C GLU A 52 8.79 1.83 14.37
N ALA A 53 8.90 2.39 15.59
CA ALA A 53 8.28 3.68 15.92
C ALA A 53 8.78 4.79 15.00
N ALA A 54 10.08 4.81 14.68
CA ALA A 54 10.65 5.78 13.75
C ALA A 54 10.07 5.60 12.34
N VAL A 55 9.90 4.36 11.89
CA VAL A 55 9.31 4.08 10.58
C VAL A 55 7.85 4.49 10.54
N ASN A 56 7.09 4.23 11.60
CA ASN A 56 5.71 4.70 11.71
C ASN A 56 5.63 6.22 11.60
N GLU A 57 6.55 6.93 12.22
CA GLU A 57 6.61 8.39 12.11
C GLU A 57 6.90 8.84 10.68
N MET A 58 7.79 8.15 9.97
CA MET A 58 8.04 8.41 8.55
C MET A 58 6.78 8.24 7.71
N CYS A 59 5.99 7.19 8.00
CA CYS A 59 4.73 6.95 7.31
C CYS A 59 3.75 8.09 7.54
N GLU A 60 3.60 8.52 8.79
CA GLU A 60 2.65 9.58 9.16
C GLU A 60 3.03 10.93 8.55
N LYS A 61 4.33 11.21 8.44
CA LYS A 61 4.80 12.50 7.95
C LYS A 61 4.96 12.59 6.44
N LEU A 62 5.23 11.47 5.77
CA LEU A 62 5.59 11.49 4.36
C LEU A 62 5.05 10.32 3.54
N LEU A 63 5.25 9.07 4.01
CA LEU A 63 5.11 7.90 3.15
C LEU A 63 3.66 7.56 2.81
N ALA A 64 2.72 7.92 3.67
CA ALA A 64 1.30 7.67 3.46
C ALA A 64 0.50 8.94 3.71
N ASN A 65 -0.54 9.14 2.91
CA ASN A 65 -1.53 10.18 3.18
C ASN A 65 -2.62 9.56 4.06
N THR A 66 -2.50 9.73 5.37
CA THR A 66 -3.35 9.04 6.35
C THR A 66 -4.81 9.47 6.34
N VAL A 67 -5.14 10.51 5.60
CA VAL A 67 -6.54 10.88 5.36
C VAL A 67 -7.24 9.85 4.50
N ILE A 68 -6.57 9.36 3.45
CA ILE A 68 -7.16 8.45 2.46
C ILE A 68 -6.46 7.09 2.39
N GLU A 69 -5.29 6.94 3.01
CA GLU A 69 -4.50 5.71 2.94
C GLU A 69 -4.32 5.09 4.31
N SER A 70 -4.21 3.77 4.32
CA SER A 70 -3.74 2.99 5.46
C SER A 70 -2.38 2.40 5.12
N TYR A 71 -1.61 2.06 6.15
CA TYR A 71 -0.31 1.44 5.95
C TYR A 71 -0.04 0.37 7.00
N THR A 72 0.84 -0.56 6.64
CA THR A 72 1.40 -1.52 7.58
C THR A 72 2.91 -1.54 7.40
N VAL A 73 3.63 -1.77 8.48
CA VAL A 73 5.10 -1.82 8.48
C VAL A 73 5.55 -3.23 8.77
N GLU A 74 6.45 -3.73 7.93
CA GLU A 74 7.08 -5.03 8.10
C GLU A 74 8.58 -4.80 8.28
N MET A 75 9.08 -5.09 9.48
CA MET A 75 10.50 -4.95 9.80
C MET A 75 11.20 -6.29 9.61
N SER A 76 12.42 -6.25 9.11
CA SER A 76 13.22 -7.45 8.92
C SER A 76 14.56 -7.36 9.65
#